data_3a503ecbda9e49fe7b92d30cec2c6856
#
_entry.id   3a503ecbda9e49fe7b92d30cec2c6856
#
_cell.length_a   1.000
_cell.length_b   1.000
_cell.length_c   1.000
_cell.angle_alpha   90.00
_cell.angle_beta   90.00
_cell.angle_gamma   90.00
#
_symmetry.space_group_name_H-M   'P 1'
#
loop_
_entity.id
_entity.type
_entity.pdbx_description
1 polymer ?
#
loop_
_entity_poly.entity_id
_entity_poly.type
_entity_poly.pdbx_seq_one_letter_code
_entity_poly.pdbx_strand_id
1 'polypeptide(L)'
;MVVQQKTGRPVQFEIAPDARASLLAWLERRGGTVDDFAFPSRVHPDGHLSTRQYARLVDEWVTAIGLTPEEYGTHSMRRTKASLIYKATGNLRAIQILLGHSKIENTVRYLGVDVDDALSLSEATEI
;
A
#
# COMPACT_ATOMS: atom_id res chain seq x y z
N MET A 1 -3.79 -4.41 13.93
CA MET A 1 -3.30 -5.69 13.36
C MET A 1 -4.35 -6.25 12.42
N VAL A 2 -3.95 -6.73 11.26
CA VAL A 2 -4.85 -7.33 10.25
C VAL A 2 -4.28 -8.67 9.82
N VAL A 3 -5.14 -9.67 9.64
CA VAL A 3 -4.74 -10.94 9.04
C VAL A 3 -4.88 -10.83 7.52
N GLN A 4 -3.78 -11.00 6.81
CA GLN A 4 -3.77 -10.94 5.35
C GLN A 4 -4.50 -12.14 4.76
N GLN A 5 -5.46 -11.90 3.89
CA GLN A 5 -6.24 -12.96 3.21
C GLN A 5 -5.35 -13.91 2.40
N LYS A 6 -4.35 -13.35 1.69
CA LYS A 6 -3.47 -14.12 0.81
C LYS A 6 -2.50 -15.05 1.54
N THR A 7 -1.99 -14.65 2.70
CA THR A 7 -0.94 -15.37 3.44
C THR A 7 -1.41 -15.99 4.73
N GLY A 8 -2.60 -15.62 5.22
CA GLY A 8 -3.12 -16.01 6.55
C GLY A 8 -2.30 -15.47 7.72
N ARG A 9 -1.37 -14.54 7.46
CA ARG A 9 -0.46 -14.02 8.48
C ARG A 9 -0.95 -12.69 9.06
N PRO A 10 -0.77 -12.47 10.36
CA PRO A 10 -1.04 -11.18 10.97
C PRO A 10 0.05 -10.18 10.55
N VAL A 11 -0.39 -8.99 10.16
CA VAL A 11 0.48 -7.85 9.86
C VAL A 11 0.07 -6.69 10.75
N GLN A 12 1.05 -6.07 11.39
CA GLN A 12 0.86 -4.81 12.10
C GLN A 12 1.16 -3.64 11.17
N PHE A 13 0.35 -2.61 11.27
CA PHE A 13 0.59 -1.35 10.58
C PHE A 13 0.14 -0.20 11.47
N GLU A 14 0.72 0.94 11.23
CA GLU A 14 0.34 2.18 11.87
C GLU A 14 -0.39 3.07 10.87
N ILE A 15 -1.46 3.71 11.32
CA ILE A 15 -2.16 4.71 10.51
C ILE A 15 -1.45 6.04 10.75
N ALA A 16 -0.71 6.49 9.75
CA ALA A 16 0.00 7.77 9.80
C ALA A 16 -0.96 8.95 10.06
N PRO A 17 -0.51 10.05 10.69
CA PRO A 17 -1.37 11.16 11.09
C PRO A 17 -2.27 11.69 9.97
N ASP A 18 -1.73 11.90 8.76
CA ASP A 18 -2.48 12.39 7.61
C ASP A 18 -3.56 11.41 7.14
N ALA A 19 -3.21 10.11 7.10
CA ALA A 19 -4.15 9.06 6.75
C ALA A 19 -5.26 8.95 7.82
N ARG A 20 -4.90 9.10 9.10
CA ARG A 20 -5.87 9.12 10.20
C ARG A 20 -6.84 10.28 10.08
N ALA A 21 -6.35 11.49 9.82
CA ALA A 21 -7.19 12.67 9.64
C ALA A 21 -8.17 12.48 8.48
N SER A 22 -7.68 12.00 7.33
CA SER A 22 -8.52 11.72 6.15
C SER A 22 -9.57 10.65 6.43
N LEU A 23 -9.18 9.59 7.15
CA LEU A 23 -10.09 8.51 7.50
C LEU A 23 -11.18 8.97 8.47
N LEU A 24 -10.85 9.77 9.47
CA LEU A 24 -11.82 10.36 10.41
C LEU A 24 -12.82 11.26 9.68
N ALA A 25 -12.34 12.15 8.81
CA ALA A 25 -13.19 13.00 7.99
C ALA A 25 -14.14 12.20 7.10
N TRP A 26 -13.65 11.11 6.52
CA TRP A 26 -14.48 10.19 5.74
C TRP A 26 -15.54 9.49 6.59
N LEU A 27 -15.19 8.96 7.76
CA LEU A 27 -16.13 8.27 8.65
C LEU A 27 -17.22 9.23 9.15
N GLU A 28 -16.88 10.46 9.46
CA GLU A 28 -17.83 11.50 9.82
C GLU A 28 -18.82 11.80 8.67
N ARG A 29 -18.31 11.96 7.45
CA ARG A 29 -19.13 12.18 6.26
C ARG A 29 -20.00 10.98 5.90
N ARG A 30 -19.46 9.76 6.04
CA ARG A 30 -20.20 8.53 5.80
C ARG A 30 -21.36 8.38 6.76
N GLY A 31 -21.20 8.78 8.02
CA GLY A 31 -22.14 8.51 9.11
C GLY A 31 -22.13 7.03 9.51
N GLY A 32 -23.23 6.58 10.10
CA GLY A 32 -23.36 5.19 10.55
C GLY A 32 -22.67 4.90 11.89
N THR A 33 -22.43 3.64 12.16
CA THR A 33 -21.89 3.11 13.42
C THR A 33 -20.53 2.41 13.20
N VAL A 34 -19.92 1.96 14.30
CA VAL A 34 -18.67 1.18 14.26
C VAL A 34 -18.85 -0.21 13.65
N ASP A 35 -20.07 -0.71 13.58
CA ASP A 35 -20.39 -2.02 13.01
C ASP A 35 -20.54 -1.98 11.48
N ASP A 36 -20.65 -0.77 10.91
CA ASP A 36 -20.77 -0.58 9.48
C ASP A 36 -19.39 -0.66 8.77
N PHE A 37 -19.41 -1.11 7.52
CA PHE A 37 -18.17 -1.13 6.71
C PHE A 37 -17.56 0.27 6.60
N ALA A 38 -16.25 0.36 6.78
CA ALA A 38 -15.52 1.62 6.62
C ALA A 38 -15.70 2.20 5.21
N PHE A 39 -15.71 1.35 4.22
CA PHE A 39 -15.94 1.71 2.82
C PHE A 39 -17.11 0.89 2.26
N PRO A 40 -18.34 1.39 2.37
CA PRO A 40 -19.52 0.69 1.89
C PRO A 40 -19.57 0.63 0.37
N SER A 41 -20.23 -0.38 -0.16
CA SER A 41 -20.54 -0.47 -1.58
C SER A 41 -21.59 0.59 -1.96
N ARG A 42 -21.44 1.19 -3.13
CA ARG A 42 -22.45 2.08 -3.71
C ARG A 42 -23.59 1.32 -4.37
N VAL A 43 -23.37 0.05 -4.69
CA VAL A 43 -24.30 -0.79 -5.46
C VAL A 43 -25.10 -1.74 -4.55
N HIS A 44 -24.45 -2.25 -3.51
CA HIS A 44 -25.04 -3.18 -2.58
C HIS A 44 -25.09 -2.54 -1.18
N PRO A 45 -26.29 -2.18 -0.67
CA PRO A 45 -26.44 -1.46 0.61
C PRO A 45 -25.77 -2.15 1.81
N ASP A 46 -25.80 -3.48 1.82
CA ASP A 46 -25.25 -4.30 2.92
C ASP A 46 -23.83 -4.81 2.66
N GLY A 47 -23.17 -4.31 1.61
CA GLY A 47 -21.86 -4.76 1.19
C GLY A 47 -20.75 -3.71 1.37
N HIS A 48 -19.52 -4.16 1.26
CA HIS A 48 -18.36 -3.28 1.23
C HIS A 48 -17.91 -2.97 -0.21
N LEU A 49 -17.06 -1.96 -0.36
CA LEU A 49 -16.40 -1.63 -1.62
C LEU A 49 -15.67 -2.86 -2.15
N SER A 50 -15.98 -3.29 -3.37
CA SER A 50 -15.31 -4.42 -4.00
C SER A 50 -13.91 -4.03 -4.52
N THR A 51 -13.02 -5.01 -4.65
CA THR A 51 -11.69 -4.80 -5.25
C THR A 51 -11.79 -4.25 -6.67
N ARG A 52 -12.81 -4.67 -7.43
CA ARG A 52 -13.07 -4.17 -8.78
C ARG A 52 -13.51 -2.70 -8.79
N GLN A 53 -14.36 -2.30 -7.85
CA GLN A 53 -14.76 -0.90 -7.68
C GLN A 53 -13.57 -0.03 -7.25
N TYR A 54 -12.75 -0.53 -6.33
CA TYR A 54 -11.53 0.16 -5.91
C TYR A 54 -10.54 0.32 -7.08
N ALA A 55 -10.36 -0.70 -7.91
CA ALA A 55 -9.51 -0.60 -9.11
C ALA A 55 -9.98 0.52 -10.05
N ARG A 56 -11.29 0.66 -10.29
CA ARG A 56 -11.84 1.76 -11.10
C ARG A 56 -11.55 3.13 -10.50
N LEU A 57 -11.65 3.27 -9.18
CA LEU A 57 -11.30 4.53 -8.50
C LEU A 57 -9.81 4.86 -8.69
N VAL A 58 -8.93 3.87 -8.59
CA VAL A 58 -7.50 4.07 -8.84
C VAL A 58 -7.26 4.53 -10.28
N ASP A 59 -7.93 3.94 -11.26
CA ASP A 59 -7.84 4.35 -12.66
C ASP A 59 -8.31 5.79 -12.86
N GLU A 60 -9.42 6.19 -12.23
CA GLU A 60 -9.93 7.56 -12.24
C GLU A 60 -8.92 8.55 -11.64
N TRP A 61 -8.34 8.23 -10.49
CA TRP A 61 -7.35 9.09 -9.83
C TRP A 61 -6.07 9.23 -10.64
N VAL A 62 -5.57 8.14 -11.20
CA VAL A 62 -4.38 8.11 -12.05
C VAL A 62 -4.61 8.96 -13.30
N THR A 63 -5.77 8.83 -13.94
CA THR A 63 -6.15 9.64 -15.10
C THR A 63 -6.26 11.11 -14.74
N ALA A 64 -6.85 11.44 -13.60
CA ALA A 64 -7.04 12.82 -13.15
C ALA A 64 -5.72 13.59 -12.92
N ILE A 65 -4.64 12.87 -12.57
CA ILE A 65 -3.31 13.47 -12.42
C ILE A 65 -2.45 13.38 -13.70
N GLY A 66 -3.03 12.98 -14.82
CA GLY A 66 -2.37 12.95 -16.14
C GLY A 66 -1.46 11.74 -16.37
N LEU A 67 -1.60 10.68 -15.60
CA LEU A 67 -0.88 9.42 -15.78
C LEU A 67 -1.72 8.41 -16.57
N THR A 68 -1.05 7.40 -17.13
CA THR A 68 -1.68 6.35 -17.94
C THR A 68 -2.19 5.22 -17.03
N PRO A 69 -3.52 4.97 -16.93
CA PRO A 69 -4.08 3.99 -15.98
C PRO A 69 -3.54 2.57 -16.16
N GLU A 70 -3.20 2.16 -17.37
CA GLU A 70 -2.69 0.84 -17.70
C GLU A 70 -1.33 0.53 -17.03
N GLU A 71 -0.59 1.56 -16.64
CA GLU A 71 0.72 1.43 -15.98
C GLU A 71 0.62 1.32 -14.46
N TYR A 72 -0.58 1.54 -13.89
CA TYR A 72 -0.80 1.60 -12.46
C TYR A 72 -1.94 0.67 -12.03
N GLY A 73 -1.88 0.22 -10.80
CA GLY A 73 -2.92 -0.61 -10.20
C GLY A 73 -3.09 -0.35 -8.71
N THR A 74 -3.97 -1.10 -8.09
CA THR A 74 -4.29 -0.95 -6.65
C THR A 74 -3.09 -1.13 -5.73
N HIS A 75 -2.04 -1.84 -6.18
CA HIS A 75 -0.79 -2.03 -5.44
C HIS A 75 0.26 -0.93 -5.68
N SER A 76 0.04 -0.03 -6.62
CA SER A 76 1.02 1.01 -6.97
C SER A 76 1.37 1.92 -5.80
N MET A 77 0.38 2.42 -5.07
CA MET A 77 0.60 3.26 -3.89
C MET A 77 1.38 2.52 -2.79
N ARG A 78 1.06 1.24 -2.56
CA ARG A 78 1.77 0.41 -1.59
C ARG A 78 3.23 0.18 -2.02
N ARG A 79 3.46 -0.08 -3.29
CA ARG A 79 4.80 -0.24 -3.86
C ARG A 79 5.60 1.05 -3.77
N THR A 80 4.99 2.19 -4.08
CA THR A 80 5.60 3.51 -3.96
C THR A 80 6.04 3.77 -2.52
N LYS A 81 5.18 3.53 -1.53
CA LYS A 81 5.55 3.69 -0.12
C LYS A 81 6.72 2.80 0.29
N ALA A 82 6.70 1.53 -0.11
CA ALA A 82 7.78 0.60 0.16
C ALA A 82 9.11 1.04 -0.48
N SER A 83 9.06 1.51 -1.73
CA SER A 83 10.23 2.04 -2.44
C SER A 83 10.79 3.29 -1.79
N LEU A 84 9.95 4.21 -1.32
CA LEU A 84 10.39 5.40 -0.60
C LEU A 84 11.07 5.06 0.73
N ILE A 85 10.52 4.09 1.48
CA ILE A 85 11.16 3.60 2.72
C ILE A 85 12.50 2.96 2.40
N TYR A 86 12.59 2.14 1.35
CA TYR A 86 13.84 1.52 0.95
C TYR A 86 14.90 2.56 0.55
N LYS A 87 14.55 3.52 -0.28
CA LYS A 87 15.45 4.61 -0.69
C LYS A 87 15.97 5.43 0.49
N ALA A 88 15.13 5.64 1.49
CA ALA A 88 15.49 6.42 2.68
C ALA A 88 16.35 5.63 3.68
N THR A 89 16.21 4.32 3.75
CA THR A 89 16.77 3.51 4.85
C THR A 89 17.65 2.34 4.42
N GLY A 90 17.48 1.83 3.21
CA GLY A 90 18.12 0.58 2.74
C GLY A 90 17.68 -0.67 3.51
N ASN A 91 16.67 -0.58 4.37
CA ASN A 91 16.28 -1.63 5.30
C ASN A 91 15.24 -2.59 4.71
N LEU A 92 15.71 -3.58 3.95
CA LEU A 92 14.86 -4.62 3.34
C LEU A 92 14.07 -5.42 4.37
N ARG A 93 14.64 -5.67 5.55
CA ARG A 93 13.97 -6.45 6.60
C ARG A 93 12.74 -5.71 7.14
N ALA A 94 12.87 -4.41 7.38
CA ALA A 94 11.74 -3.59 7.81
C ALA A 94 10.61 -3.63 6.78
N ILE A 95 10.93 -3.52 5.49
CA ILE A 95 9.95 -3.58 4.41
C ILE A 95 9.32 -4.97 4.31
N GLN A 96 10.11 -6.03 4.44
CA GLN A 96 9.61 -7.40 4.48
C GLN A 96 8.55 -7.59 5.57
N ILE A 97 8.80 -7.07 6.76
CA ILE A 97 7.87 -7.13 7.90
C ILE A 97 6.60 -6.32 7.61
N LEU A 98 6.74 -5.09 7.12
CA LEU A 98 5.61 -4.22 6.79
C LEU A 98 4.71 -4.78 5.68
N LEU A 99 5.30 -5.47 4.72
CA LEU A 99 4.57 -6.13 3.63
C LEU A 99 4.01 -7.51 4.02
N GLY A 100 4.50 -8.10 5.10
CA GLY A 100 4.11 -9.43 5.55
C GLY A 100 4.68 -10.55 4.67
N HIS A 101 5.81 -10.32 4.00
CA HIS A 101 6.46 -11.33 3.17
C HIS A 101 7.18 -12.37 4.03
N SER A 102 6.95 -13.65 3.74
CA SER A 102 7.61 -14.75 4.45
C SER A 102 9.08 -14.91 4.10
N LYS A 103 9.43 -14.56 2.86
CA LYS A 103 10.79 -14.65 2.31
C LYS A 103 11.25 -13.29 1.85
N ILE A 104 12.53 -12.98 2.12
CA ILE A 104 13.11 -11.67 1.73
C ILE A 104 13.20 -11.51 0.22
N GLU A 105 13.35 -12.60 -0.52
CA GLU A 105 13.40 -12.60 -1.98
C GLU A 105 12.11 -12.02 -2.59
N ASN A 106 10.97 -12.22 -1.94
CA ASN A 106 9.70 -11.63 -2.36
C ASN A 106 9.72 -10.11 -2.22
N THR A 107 10.38 -9.60 -1.18
CA THR A 107 10.55 -8.15 -0.95
C THR A 107 11.50 -7.55 -1.98
N VAL A 108 12.62 -8.20 -2.25
CA VAL A 108 13.58 -7.79 -3.29
C VAL A 108 12.90 -7.69 -4.65
N ARG A 109 12.15 -8.72 -5.03
CA ARG A 109 11.39 -8.76 -6.29
C ARG A 109 10.29 -7.68 -6.33
N TYR A 110 9.62 -7.45 -5.21
CA TYR A 110 8.57 -6.44 -5.09
C TYR A 110 9.11 -5.02 -5.30
N LEU A 111 10.30 -4.73 -4.78
CA LEU A 111 10.96 -3.42 -4.92
C LEU A 111 11.67 -3.24 -6.26
N GLY A 112 11.96 -4.34 -6.98
CA GLY A 112 12.77 -4.31 -8.19
C GLY A 112 14.22 -3.93 -7.93
N VAL A 113 14.78 -4.29 -6.78
CA VAL A 113 16.19 -4.07 -6.44
C VAL A 113 17.07 -4.94 -7.34
N ASP A 114 18.03 -4.35 -7.98
CA ASP A 114 18.94 -5.00 -8.92
C ASP A 114 20.42 -4.77 -8.58
N VAL A 115 21.31 -5.22 -9.47
CA VAL A 115 22.75 -5.09 -9.29
C VAL A 115 23.20 -3.63 -9.29
N ASP A 116 22.59 -2.79 -10.10
CA ASP A 116 22.93 -1.35 -10.19
C ASP A 116 22.59 -0.63 -8.88
N ASP A 117 21.46 -0.98 -8.24
CA ASP A 117 21.12 -0.48 -6.89
C ASP A 117 22.19 -0.89 -5.86
N ALA A 118 22.67 -2.15 -5.91
CA ALA A 118 23.69 -2.65 -5.00
C ALA A 118 25.03 -1.96 -5.22
N LEU A 119 25.42 -1.73 -6.47
CA LEU A 119 26.65 -1.02 -6.83
C LEU A 119 26.61 0.43 -6.38
N SER A 120 25.50 1.12 -6.59
CA SER A 120 25.30 2.51 -6.15
C SER A 120 25.43 2.65 -4.63
N LEU A 121 24.87 1.69 -3.88
CA LEU A 121 25.00 1.66 -2.41
C LEU A 121 26.46 1.39 -1.99
N SER A 122 27.16 0.52 -2.70
CA SER A 122 28.58 0.22 -2.44
C SER A 122 29.47 1.44 -2.68
N GLU A 123 29.24 2.17 -3.77
CA GLU A 123 29.99 3.39 -4.10
C GLU A 123 29.73 4.52 -3.09
N ALA A 124 28.49 4.62 -2.58
CA ALA A 124 28.11 5.63 -1.59
C ALA A 124 28.63 5.33 -0.17
N THR A 125 29.19 4.13 0.06
CA THR A 125 29.68 3.70 1.37
C THR A 125 31.21 3.70 1.34
N GLU A 126 31.80 4.73 1.92
CA GLU A 126 33.25 4.79 2.15
C GLU A 126 33.62 4.05 3.44
N ILE A 127 34.75 3.31 3.38
CA ILE A 127 35.35 2.64 4.54
C ILE A 127 36.46 3.49 5.11
#